data_83dd534c33d73ab0d28edeaa5a24c342
#
_entry.id   83dd534c33d73ab0d28edeaa5a24c342
#
_cell.length_a   1.000
_cell.length_b   1.000
_cell.length_c   1.000
_cell.angle_alpha   90.00
_cell.angle_beta   90.00
_cell.angle_gamma   90.00
#
_symmetry.space_group_name_H-M   'P 1'
#
loop_
_entity.id
_entity.type
_entity.pdbx_description
1 polymer ?
#
loop_
_entity_poly.entity_id
_entity_poly.type
_entity_poly.pdbx_seq_one_letter_code
_entity_poly.pdbx_strand_id
1 'polypeptide(L)'
;YDVMWGVLISAVAIVLLGAGGLPILQTMTLIASLPFAVLMIFMMVSLWKALNNDAKYFATAVNPGSIFWSGDHWRERLGQMMNQTQEVDIIKFMKNTALPAMQELKDELTEKYNMDVEIRCLLQQDEPSVELVVHKGTVRDFVYGIKSVKREITDQLIREDGLPHFKYAATFIPLTYFSDGRDRYDVQYMTQKELIADMLKQYERYLNLLAGVGQELMGHEQVELAE
;
A
#
# COMPACT_ATOMS: atom_id res chain seq x y z
N TYR A 1 -26.40 -14.23 -29.65
CA TYR A 1 -24.94 -14.02 -29.77
C TYR A 1 -24.23 -15.32 -30.12
N ASP A 2 -24.56 -16.43 -29.49
CA ASP A 2 -23.88 -17.73 -29.66
C ASP A 2 -24.02 -18.30 -31.07
N VAL A 3 -25.20 -18.17 -31.68
CA VAL A 3 -25.47 -18.60 -33.07
C VAL A 3 -24.64 -17.80 -34.08
N MET A 4 -24.46 -16.50 -33.85
CA MET A 4 -23.68 -15.64 -34.73
C MET A 4 -22.20 -16.04 -34.74
N TRP A 5 -21.63 -16.36 -33.59
CA TRP A 5 -20.26 -16.85 -33.46
C TRP A 5 -20.08 -18.22 -34.09
N GLY A 6 -21.06 -19.13 -33.93
CA GLY A 6 -21.07 -20.44 -34.56
C GLY A 6 -21.05 -20.38 -36.08
N VAL A 7 -21.87 -19.50 -36.66
CA VAL A 7 -21.93 -19.29 -38.14
C VAL A 7 -20.62 -18.68 -38.65
N LEU A 8 -20.05 -17.71 -37.95
CA LEU A 8 -18.77 -17.07 -38.32
C LEU A 8 -17.60 -18.05 -38.30
N ILE A 9 -17.49 -18.87 -37.25
CA ILE A 9 -16.44 -19.89 -37.12
C ILE A 9 -16.62 -20.96 -38.22
N SER A 10 -17.85 -21.41 -38.50
CA SER A 10 -18.15 -22.39 -39.55
C SER A 10 -17.81 -21.86 -40.95
N ALA A 11 -18.10 -20.59 -41.22
CA ALA A 11 -17.76 -19.95 -42.49
C ALA A 11 -16.24 -19.86 -42.70
N VAL A 12 -15.50 -19.47 -41.68
CA VAL A 12 -14.02 -19.43 -41.70
C VAL A 12 -13.44 -20.85 -41.93
N ALA A 13 -13.98 -21.86 -41.25
CA ALA A 13 -13.54 -23.25 -41.39
C ALA A 13 -13.77 -23.79 -42.84
N ILE A 14 -14.92 -23.47 -43.45
CA ILE A 14 -15.23 -23.88 -44.84
C ILE A 14 -14.29 -23.22 -45.85
N VAL A 15 -14.01 -21.92 -45.69
CA VAL A 15 -13.06 -21.18 -46.56
C VAL A 15 -11.63 -21.74 -46.41
N LEU A 16 -11.17 -22.05 -45.21
CA LEU A 16 -9.87 -22.66 -44.97
C LEU A 16 -9.74 -24.07 -45.55
N LEU A 17 -10.77 -24.87 -45.43
CA LEU A 17 -10.82 -26.22 -46.06
C LEU A 17 -10.79 -26.14 -47.59
N GLY A 18 -11.52 -25.19 -48.20
CA GLY A 18 -11.54 -24.97 -49.63
C GLY A 18 -10.23 -24.41 -50.24
N ALA A 19 -9.48 -23.70 -49.44
CA ALA A 19 -8.21 -23.07 -49.87
C ALA A 19 -7.01 -24.03 -49.94
N GLY A 20 -7.10 -25.27 -49.46
CA GLY A 20 -6.01 -26.25 -49.57
C GLY A 20 -5.79 -27.13 -48.36
N GLY A 21 -6.76 -27.16 -47.42
CA GLY A 21 -6.78 -28.12 -46.33
C GLY A 21 -5.78 -27.87 -45.20
N LEU A 22 -5.44 -28.95 -44.50
CA LEU A 22 -4.59 -28.97 -43.29
C LEU A 22 -3.24 -28.25 -43.40
N PRO A 23 -2.48 -28.36 -44.49
CA PRO A 23 -1.17 -27.68 -44.59
C PRO A 23 -1.25 -26.16 -44.55
N ILE A 24 -2.28 -25.56 -45.17
CA ILE A 24 -2.48 -24.12 -45.21
C ILE A 24 -2.90 -23.61 -43.82
N LEU A 25 -3.75 -24.36 -43.15
CA LEU A 25 -4.16 -24.06 -41.76
C LEU A 25 -2.95 -24.02 -40.81
N GLN A 26 -2.05 -25.02 -40.92
CA GLN A 26 -0.82 -25.08 -40.11
C GLN A 26 0.10 -23.89 -40.38
N THR A 27 0.30 -23.53 -41.67
CA THR A 27 1.12 -22.41 -42.08
C THR A 27 0.54 -21.08 -41.58
N MET A 28 -0.76 -20.86 -41.71
CA MET A 28 -1.44 -19.66 -41.23
C MET A 28 -1.35 -19.53 -39.67
N THR A 29 -1.50 -20.65 -38.96
CA THR A 29 -1.36 -20.68 -37.52
C THR A 29 0.07 -20.31 -37.09
N LEU A 30 1.10 -20.83 -37.79
CA LEU A 30 2.51 -20.48 -37.51
C LEU A 30 2.78 -19.00 -37.77
N ILE A 31 2.28 -18.45 -38.90
CA ILE A 31 2.45 -17.03 -39.27
C ILE A 31 1.75 -16.13 -38.24
N ALA A 32 0.55 -16.48 -37.78
CA ALA A 32 -0.19 -15.71 -36.78
C ALA A 32 0.39 -15.83 -35.38
N SER A 33 0.98 -16.98 -35.03
CA SER A 33 1.54 -17.21 -33.69
C SER A 33 2.86 -16.47 -33.45
N LEU A 34 3.63 -16.22 -34.50
CA LEU A 34 4.96 -15.57 -34.38
C LEU A 34 4.87 -14.14 -33.85
N PRO A 35 4.06 -13.21 -34.40
CA PRO A 35 3.91 -11.87 -33.84
C PRO A 35 3.29 -11.90 -32.44
N PHE A 36 2.38 -12.84 -32.18
CA PHE A 36 1.80 -13.01 -30.85
C PHE A 36 2.83 -13.46 -29.81
N ALA A 37 3.76 -14.38 -30.17
CA ALA A 37 4.85 -14.79 -29.30
C ALA A 37 5.79 -13.62 -28.95
N VAL A 38 6.09 -12.75 -29.91
CA VAL A 38 6.90 -11.54 -29.67
C VAL A 38 6.19 -10.59 -28.69
N LEU A 39 4.89 -10.35 -28.89
CA LEU A 39 4.10 -9.53 -27.96
C LEU A 39 4.07 -10.13 -26.56
N MET A 40 3.93 -11.44 -26.41
CA MET A 40 3.97 -12.12 -25.12
C MET A 40 5.31 -11.95 -24.42
N ILE A 41 6.43 -11.99 -25.15
CA ILE A 41 7.77 -11.74 -24.60
C ILE A 41 7.87 -10.30 -24.10
N PHE A 42 7.40 -9.31 -24.85
CA PHE A 42 7.37 -7.91 -24.40
C PHE A 42 6.49 -7.71 -23.16
N MET A 43 5.33 -8.33 -23.11
CA MET A 43 4.47 -8.31 -21.91
C MET A 43 5.17 -8.92 -20.71
N MET A 44 5.86 -10.07 -20.89
CA MET A 44 6.60 -10.73 -19.82
C MET A 44 7.74 -9.85 -19.28
N VAL A 45 8.51 -9.21 -20.17
CA VAL A 45 9.58 -8.27 -19.78
C VAL A 45 9.03 -7.04 -19.06
N SER A 46 7.92 -6.47 -19.55
CA SER A 46 7.24 -5.35 -18.90
C SER A 46 6.73 -5.71 -17.51
N LEU A 47 6.08 -6.88 -17.38
CA LEU A 47 5.61 -7.38 -16.11
C LEU A 47 6.76 -7.67 -15.13
N TRP A 48 7.86 -8.26 -15.63
CA TRP A 48 9.06 -8.50 -14.82
C TRP A 48 9.66 -7.18 -14.31
N LYS A 49 9.74 -6.16 -15.18
CA LYS A 49 10.24 -4.83 -14.77
C LYS A 49 9.32 -4.19 -13.73
N ALA A 50 8.01 -4.25 -13.91
CA ALA A 50 7.04 -3.75 -12.96
C ALA A 50 7.12 -4.48 -11.60
N LEU A 51 7.13 -5.82 -11.60
CA LEU A 51 7.26 -6.64 -10.39
C LEU A 51 8.60 -6.42 -9.67
N ASN A 52 9.69 -6.23 -10.42
CA ASN A 52 11.00 -5.97 -9.82
C ASN A 52 11.07 -4.58 -9.16
N ASN A 53 10.41 -3.59 -9.75
CA ASN A 53 10.23 -2.30 -9.12
C ASN A 53 9.35 -2.40 -7.87
N ASP A 54 8.19 -3.03 -7.98
CA ASP A 54 7.32 -3.28 -6.82
C ASP A 54 8.05 -4.07 -5.72
N ALA A 55 8.82 -5.11 -6.08
CA ALA A 55 9.60 -5.86 -5.11
C ALA A 55 10.64 -5.00 -4.39
N LYS A 56 11.28 -4.04 -5.05
CA LYS A 56 12.17 -3.07 -4.39
C LYS A 56 11.43 -2.16 -3.41
N TYR A 57 10.19 -1.78 -3.74
CA TYR A 57 9.35 -0.97 -2.86
C TYR A 57 8.76 -1.78 -1.71
N PHE A 58 8.35 -3.03 -1.95
CA PHE A 58 7.69 -3.90 -0.98
C PHE A 58 8.64 -4.86 -0.24
N ALA A 59 9.85 -5.13 -0.73
CA ALA A 59 10.83 -5.96 -0.02
C ALA A 59 11.25 -5.39 1.34
N THR A 60 11.01 -4.10 1.58
CA THR A 60 11.12 -3.48 2.91
C THR A 60 9.79 -3.54 3.68
N ALA A 61 8.72 -4.07 3.11
CA ALA A 61 7.41 -4.22 3.74
C ALA A 61 7.27 -5.48 4.60
N VAL A 62 8.38 -6.11 4.99
CA VAL A 62 8.37 -7.14 6.02
C VAL A 62 7.93 -6.46 7.32
N ASN A 63 6.64 -6.60 7.59
CA ASN A 63 5.96 -6.36 8.85
C ASN A 63 6.55 -5.21 9.68
N PRO A 64 6.23 -3.93 9.38
CA PRO A 64 6.81 -2.80 10.10
C PRO A 64 6.53 -2.87 11.62
N GLY A 65 5.46 -3.52 12.03
CA GLY A 65 5.10 -3.69 13.43
C GLY A 65 6.01 -4.62 14.24
N SER A 66 6.78 -5.52 13.62
CA SER A 66 7.65 -6.44 14.36
C SER A 66 9.06 -5.89 14.62
N ILE A 67 9.51 -4.90 13.84
CA ILE A 67 10.88 -4.38 13.93
C ILE A 67 11.07 -3.42 15.12
N PHE A 68 10.00 -2.77 15.56
CA PHE A 68 10.02 -1.75 16.62
C PHE A 68 9.47 -2.26 17.96
N TRP A 69 9.19 -3.55 18.08
CA TRP A 69 8.74 -4.13 19.34
C TRP A 69 9.92 -4.21 20.31
N SER A 70 10.05 -3.20 21.17
CA SER A 70 10.85 -3.37 22.37
C SER A 70 10.13 -4.35 23.29
N GLY A 71 10.78 -5.42 23.71
CA GLY A 71 10.17 -6.43 24.59
C GLY A 71 9.83 -5.92 25.99
N ASP A 72 10.14 -4.65 26.30
CA ASP A 72 10.07 -4.10 27.66
C ASP A 72 8.64 -3.95 28.21
N HIS A 73 7.64 -3.76 27.34
CA HIS A 73 6.24 -3.54 27.72
C HIS A 73 5.28 -4.67 27.26
N TRP A 74 5.79 -5.90 27.10
CA TRP A 74 4.99 -7.00 26.55
C TRP A 74 3.76 -7.35 27.42
N ARG A 75 3.82 -7.20 28.75
CA ARG A 75 2.70 -7.50 29.64
C ARG A 75 1.54 -6.51 29.49
N GLU A 76 1.85 -5.23 29.33
CA GLU A 76 0.85 -4.19 29.07
C GLU A 76 0.20 -4.40 27.72
N ARG A 77 1.00 -4.72 26.71
CA ARG A 77 0.52 -5.05 25.37
C ARG A 77 -0.37 -6.29 25.35
N LEU A 78 0.02 -7.33 26.09
CA LEU A 78 -0.81 -8.52 26.22
C LEU A 78 -2.16 -8.17 26.85
N GLY A 79 -2.19 -7.36 27.89
CA GLY A 79 -3.42 -6.87 28.50
C GLY A 79 -4.31 -6.07 27.55
N GLN A 80 -3.69 -5.23 26.72
CA GLN A 80 -4.39 -4.46 25.68
C GLN A 80 -4.95 -5.35 24.57
N MET A 81 -4.17 -6.35 24.11
CA MET A 81 -4.62 -7.32 23.09
C MET A 81 -5.79 -8.17 23.53
N MET A 82 -5.86 -8.50 24.83
CA MET A 82 -6.94 -9.30 25.41
C MET A 82 -8.21 -8.48 25.66
N ASN A 83 -8.12 -7.16 25.61
CA ASN A 83 -9.27 -6.28 25.76
C ASN A 83 -9.76 -5.79 24.39
N GLN A 84 -11.09 -5.81 24.21
CA GLN A 84 -11.69 -5.27 23.00
C GLN A 84 -11.60 -3.74 23.00
N THR A 85 -11.00 -3.19 21.95
CA THR A 85 -10.76 -1.75 21.82
C THR A 85 -12.01 -1.03 21.34
N GLN A 86 -12.41 0.00 22.06
CA GLN A 86 -13.50 0.90 21.70
C GLN A 86 -12.95 2.16 21.00
N GLU A 87 -13.81 2.89 20.32
CA GLU A 87 -13.45 4.14 19.65
C GLU A 87 -12.85 5.17 20.62
N VAL A 88 -13.37 5.23 21.85
CA VAL A 88 -12.84 6.11 22.91
C VAL A 88 -11.38 5.80 23.25
N ASP A 89 -10.97 4.53 23.18
CA ASP A 89 -9.60 4.11 23.45
C ASP A 89 -8.66 4.54 22.32
N ILE A 90 -9.14 4.48 21.07
CA ILE A 90 -8.41 4.99 19.91
C ILE A 90 -8.23 6.51 19.99
N ILE A 91 -9.27 7.23 20.37
CA ILE A 91 -9.17 8.69 20.55
C ILE A 91 -8.17 9.04 21.66
N LYS A 92 -8.15 8.27 22.76
CA LYS A 92 -7.14 8.44 23.83
C LYS A 92 -5.73 8.16 23.32
N PHE A 93 -5.54 7.08 22.52
CA PHE A 93 -4.27 6.77 21.91
C PHE A 93 -3.80 7.91 20.99
N MET A 94 -4.70 8.42 20.14
CA MET A 94 -4.39 9.56 19.26
C MET A 94 -3.98 10.80 20.04
N LYS A 95 -4.68 11.14 21.14
CA LYS A 95 -4.38 12.30 21.97
C LYS A 95 -3.11 12.15 22.81
N ASN A 96 -2.90 10.98 23.41
CA ASN A 96 -1.88 10.80 24.44
C ASN A 96 -0.57 10.22 23.86
N THR A 97 -0.61 9.58 22.69
CA THR A 97 0.55 8.92 22.10
C THR A 97 0.87 9.48 20.71
N ALA A 98 -0.12 9.47 19.79
CA ALA A 98 0.15 9.85 18.41
C ALA A 98 0.40 11.35 18.25
N LEU A 99 -0.44 12.20 18.82
CA LEU A 99 -0.30 13.64 18.72
C LEU A 99 1.00 14.16 19.37
N PRO A 100 1.39 13.75 20.60
CA PRO A 100 2.67 14.13 21.18
C PRO A 100 3.87 13.64 20.36
N ALA A 101 3.81 12.42 19.79
CA ALA A 101 4.87 11.91 18.92
C ALA A 101 5.04 12.76 17.65
N MET A 102 3.94 13.15 17.04
CA MET A 102 3.95 14.01 15.85
C MET A 102 4.43 15.43 16.19
N GLN A 103 4.08 15.95 17.36
CA GLN A 103 4.55 17.27 17.82
C GLN A 103 6.07 17.28 18.07
N GLU A 104 6.59 16.28 18.76
CA GLU A 104 8.03 16.14 19.03
C GLU A 104 8.81 16.05 17.70
N LEU A 105 8.34 15.26 16.74
CA LEU A 105 8.96 15.16 15.43
C LEU A 105 8.84 16.46 14.63
N LYS A 106 7.69 17.14 14.67
CA LYS A 106 7.49 18.44 14.03
C LYS A 106 8.48 19.47 14.55
N ASP A 107 8.59 19.60 15.88
CA ASP A 107 9.45 20.60 16.52
C ASP A 107 10.91 20.36 16.10
N GLU A 108 11.38 19.12 16.12
CA GLU A 108 12.74 18.76 15.68
C GLU A 108 12.97 19.08 14.18
N LEU A 109 11.99 18.76 13.30
CA LEU A 109 12.11 19.03 11.87
C LEU A 109 12.05 20.54 11.56
N THR A 110 11.27 21.31 12.31
CA THR A 110 11.13 22.74 12.09
C THR A 110 12.33 23.50 12.66
N GLU A 111 12.75 23.22 13.91
CA GLU A 111 13.81 23.95 14.58
C GLU A 111 15.20 23.66 14.00
N LYS A 112 15.52 22.38 13.75
CA LYS A 112 16.87 22.01 13.28
C LYS A 112 17.03 22.00 11.77
N TYR A 113 15.95 21.64 11.04
CA TYR A 113 16.04 21.44 9.59
C TYR A 113 15.26 22.48 8.80
N ASN A 114 14.60 23.45 9.48
CA ASN A 114 13.83 24.53 8.87
C ASN A 114 12.81 24.01 7.81
N MET A 115 12.18 22.87 8.11
CA MET A 115 11.17 22.27 7.27
C MET A 115 9.78 22.82 7.60
N ASP A 116 8.93 22.97 6.58
CA ASP A 116 7.53 23.34 6.76
C ASP A 116 6.72 22.08 7.09
N VAL A 117 6.26 21.98 8.35
CA VAL A 117 5.54 20.82 8.87
C VAL A 117 4.24 21.24 9.52
N GLU A 118 3.15 20.68 9.05
CA GLU A 118 1.80 20.90 9.58
C GLU A 118 1.28 19.64 10.30
N ILE A 119 0.55 19.84 11.40
CA ILE A 119 -0.22 18.76 12.05
C ILE A 119 -1.69 19.09 11.94
N ARG A 120 -2.46 18.18 11.37
CA ARG A 120 -3.91 18.25 11.26
C ARG A 120 -4.54 17.26 12.22
N CYS A 121 -5.45 17.74 13.05
CA CYS A 121 -6.10 16.95 14.08
C CYS A 121 -7.61 17.04 13.93
N LEU A 122 -8.25 15.96 13.49
CA LEU A 122 -9.68 15.86 13.16
C LEU A 122 -10.35 14.81 14.07
N LEU A 123 -10.30 15.03 15.39
CA LEU A 123 -10.81 14.05 16.39
C LEU A 123 -12.32 14.11 16.61
N GLN A 124 -13.02 15.12 16.08
CA GLN A 124 -14.47 15.33 16.29
C GLN A 124 -15.31 14.90 15.08
N GLN A 125 -14.71 14.29 14.07
CA GLN A 125 -15.42 13.80 12.88
C GLN A 125 -15.84 12.34 13.07
N ASP A 126 -16.71 11.86 12.16
CA ASP A 126 -17.18 10.46 12.13
C ASP A 126 -16.01 9.44 12.02
N GLU A 127 -14.91 9.83 11.40
CA GLU A 127 -13.64 9.08 11.37
C GLU A 127 -12.53 9.92 12.02
N PRO A 128 -12.28 9.76 13.33
CA PRO A 128 -11.20 10.48 14.01
C PRO A 128 -9.86 10.20 13.35
N SER A 129 -9.11 11.28 13.04
CA SER A 129 -7.79 11.16 12.41
C SER A 129 -6.82 12.22 12.89
N VAL A 130 -5.53 11.90 12.84
CA VAL A 130 -4.40 12.81 13.08
C VAL A 130 -3.39 12.62 11.97
N GLU A 131 -2.92 13.72 11.40
CA GLU A 131 -1.98 13.74 10.27
C GLU A 131 -0.77 14.61 10.57
N LEU A 132 0.41 14.11 10.18
CA LEU A 132 1.63 14.89 10.03
C LEU A 132 1.89 15.11 8.54
N VAL A 133 1.98 16.36 8.11
CA VAL A 133 2.23 16.75 6.72
C VAL A 133 3.56 17.50 6.65
N VAL A 134 4.49 17.02 5.83
CA VAL A 134 5.76 17.72 5.55
C VAL A 134 5.68 18.25 4.11
N HIS A 135 5.67 19.58 3.99
CA HIS A 135 5.58 20.27 2.70
C HIS A 135 6.93 20.29 1.98
N LYS A 136 6.94 19.89 0.70
CA LYS A 136 8.15 19.84 -0.16
C LYS A 136 8.08 20.78 -1.36
N GLY A 137 7.18 21.74 -1.35
CA GLY A 137 7.05 22.80 -2.36
C GLY A 137 6.59 22.27 -3.73
N THR A 138 7.49 21.86 -4.60
CA THR A 138 7.17 21.45 -5.99
C THR A 138 6.85 19.96 -6.14
N VAL A 139 7.11 19.16 -5.11
CA VAL A 139 6.92 17.70 -5.13
C VAL A 139 5.73 17.36 -4.21
N ARG A 140 5.19 16.16 -4.38
CA ARG A 140 4.10 15.66 -3.53
C ARG A 140 4.51 15.67 -2.06
N ASP A 141 3.67 16.23 -1.19
CA ASP A 141 3.92 16.31 0.24
C ASP A 141 3.98 14.91 0.87
N PHE A 142 4.84 14.76 1.86
CA PHE A 142 4.80 13.58 2.71
C PHE A 142 3.65 13.70 3.71
N VAL A 143 2.77 12.71 3.73
CA VAL A 143 1.68 12.63 4.70
C VAL A 143 1.77 11.30 5.44
N TYR A 144 1.84 11.39 6.75
CA TYR A 144 1.70 10.27 7.67
C TYR A 144 0.47 10.51 8.53
N GLY A 145 -0.59 9.78 8.27
CA GLY A 145 -1.84 9.91 9.01
C GLY A 145 -2.19 8.63 9.77
N ILE A 146 -2.92 8.79 10.86
CA ILE A 146 -3.52 7.69 11.64
C ILE A 146 -5.01 7.97 11.73
N LYS A 147 -5.83 7.00 11.34
CA LYS A 147 -7.28 7.10 11.42
C LYS A 147 -7.90 5.92 12.17
N SER A 148 -9.03 6.17 12.83
CA SER A 148 -9.83 5.13 13.45
C SER A 148 -10.64 4.40 12.37
N VAL A 149 -10.52 3.09 12.31
CA VAL A 149 -11.31 2.25 11.39
C VAL A 149 -12.09 1.24 12.19
N LYS A 150 -13.40 1.20 11.95
CA LYS A 150 -14.30 0.20 12.53
C LYS A 150 -14.10 -1.13 11.81
N ARG A 151 -13.82 -2.19 12.55
CA ARG A 151 -13.76 -3.56 12.07
C ARG A 151 -14.90 -4.35 12.69
N GLU A 152 -15.79 -4.85 11.86
CA GLU A 152 -16.86 -5.75 12.29
C GLU A 152 -16.29 -7.14 12.56
N ILE A 153 -16.68 -7.71 13.70
CA ILE A 153 -16.26 -9.06 14.07
C ILE A 153 -17.39 -9.98 13.60
N THR A 154 -17.07 -10.88 12.69
CA THR A 154 -18.06 -11.83 12.17
C THR A 154 -18.49 -12.80 13.26
N ASP A 155 -19.82 -13.06 13.37
CA ASP A 155 -20.41 -13.98 14.36
C ASP A 155 -19.78 -15.38 14.36
N GLN A 156 -19.20 -15.82 13.26
CA GLN A 156 -18.47 -17.08 13.14
C GLN A 156 -17.23 -17.11 14.04
N LEU A 157 -16.41 -16.04 14.06
CA LEU A 157 -15.22 -15.94 14.91
C LEU A 157 -15.58 -15.96 16.41
N ILE A 158 -16.72 -15.38 16.77
CA ILE A 158 -17.19 -15.38 18.17
C ILE A 158 -17.65 -16.78 18.60
N ARG A 159 -18.22 -17.57 17.68
CA ARG A 159 -18.77 -18.91 17.97
C ARG A 159 -17.74 -20.03 17.92
N GLU A 160 -16.79 -19.97 16.97
CA GLU A 160 -15.83 -21.06 16.74
C GLU A 160 -14.67 -21.02 17.73
N ASP A 161 -14.17 -19.84 18.11
CA ASP A 161 -13.00 -19.72 19.00
C ASP A 161 -13.36 -19.66 20.49
N GLY A 162 -14.66 -19.60 20.85
CA GLY A 162 -15.09 -19.61 22.24
C GLY A 162 -14.48 -18.47 23.10
N LEU A 163 -14.04 -17.37 22.47
CA LEU A 163 -13.36 -16.28 23.13
C LEU A 163 -14.36 -15.47 23.98
N PRO A 164 -14.34 -15.64 25.32
CA PRO A 164 -15.33 -15.03 26.22
C PRO A 164 -15.19 -13.52 26.37
N HIS A 165 -14.20 -12.90 25.68
CA HIS A 165 -13.80 -11.51 25.89
C HIS A 165 -14.40 -10.53 24.90
N PHE A 166 -15.01 -11.00 23.80
CA PHE A 166 -15.67 -10.10 22.84
C PHE A 166 -17.09 -9.78 23.28
N LYS A 167 -17.25 -8.60 23.87
CA LYS A 167 -18.56 -8.09 24.32
C LYS A 167 -19.33 -7.33 23.24
N TYR A 168 -18.63 -6.88 22.19
CA TYR A 168 -19.18 -6.00 21.16
C TYR A 168 -18.99 -6.61 19.77
N ALA A 169 -19.95 -6.38 18.89
CA ALA A 169 -19.93 -6.84 17.51
C ALA A 169 -18.90 -6.12 16.63
N ALA A 170 -18.26 -5.07 17.11
CA ALA A 170 -17.26 -4.30 16.39
C ALA A 170 -16.09 -3.90 17.29
N THR A 171 -14.91 -3.86 16.74
CA THR A 171 -13.70 -3.30 17.36
C THR A 171 -13.17 -2.15 16.51
N PHE A 172 -12.44 -1.23 17.12
CA PHE A 172 -11.83 -0.11 16.44
C PHE A 172 -10.32 -0.29 16.41
N ILE A 173 -9.69 0.05 15.27
CA ILE A 173 -8.26 -0.13 15.03
C ILE A 173 -7.69 1.18 14.48
N PRO A 174 -6.57 1.70 15.03
CA PRO A 174 -5.87 2.85 14.48
C PRO A 174 -5.01 2.40 13.31
N LEU A 175 -5.44 2.65 12.07
CA LEU A 175 -4.70 2.35 10.86
C LEU A 175 -3.95 3.56 10.35
N THR A 176 -2.70 3.35 9.93
CA THR A 176 -1.94 4.35 9.20
C THR A 176 -2.50 4.59 7.80
N TYR A 177 -2.24 5.76 7.24
CA TYR A 177 -2.44 6.06 5.83
C TYR A 177 -1.43 7.08 5.34
N PHE A 178 -1.14 7.04 4.03
CA PHE A 178 -0.09 7.81 3.39
C PHE A 178 -0.60 8.50 2.13
N SER A 179 0.04 9.62 1.75
CA SER A 179 -0.29 10.33 0.52
C SER A 179 0.03 9.54 -0.75
N ASP A 180 0.97 8.60 -0.71
CA ASP A 180 1.45 7.81 -1.83
C ASP A 180 0.71 6.48 -2.05
N GLY A 181 -0.33 6.20 -1.25
CA GLY A 181 -1.17 5.01 -1.39
C GLY A 181 -0.55 3.72 -0.90
N ARG A 182 0.53 3.79 -0.11
CA ARG A 182 1.13 2.61 0.54
C ARG A 182 0.12 1.87 1.41
N ASP A 183 0.41 0.59 1.66
CA ASP A 183 -0.41 -0.25 2.51
C ASP A 183 -0.54 0.30 3.93
N ARG A 184 -1.74 0.20 4.45
CA ARG A 184 -2.13 0.60 5.80
C ARG A 184 -1.76 -0.50 6.78
N TYR A 185 -1.31 -0.13 7.98
CA TYR A 185 -1.03 -1.08 9.05
C TYR A 185 -1.47 -0.54 10.39
N ASP A 186 -1.65 -1.44 11.35
CA ASP A 186 -2.10 -1.15 12.69
C ASP A 186 -0.94 -0.63 13.55
N VAL A 187 -1.17 0.47 14.27
CA VAL A 187 -0.23 1.11 15.20
C VAL A 187 -0.74 1.13 16.64
N GLN A 188 -1.78 0.38 16.95
CA GLN A 188 -2.51 0.41 18.22
C GLN A 188 -1.64 0.27 19.46
N TYR A 189 -0.60 -0.54 19.38
CA TYR A 189 0.23 -0.89 20.54
C TYR A 189 1.61 -0.20 20.52
N MET A 190 1.81 0.78 19.66
CA MET A 190 3.05 1.52 19.58
C MET A 190 3.14 2.57 20.69
N THR A 191 4.31 2.66 21.31
CA THR A 191 4.66 3.75 22.21
C THR A 191 5.00 5.01 21.42
N GLN A 192 5.09 6.17 22.07
CA GLN A 192 5.47 7.44 21.44
C GLN A 192 6.79 7.31 20.66
N LYS A 193 7.82 6.71 21.27
CA LYS A 193 9.14 6.52 20.62
C LYS A 193 9.11 5.58 19.44
N GLU A 194 8.35 4.49 19.54
CA GLU A 194 8.16 3.54 18.44
C GLU A 194 7.43 4.21 17.27
N LEU A 195 6.45 5.07 17.57
CA LEU A 195 5.73 5.81 16.55
C LEU A 195 6.62 6.84 15.84
N ILE A 196 7.49 7.55 16.58
CA ILE A 196 8.49 8.46 15.99
C ILE A 196 9.44 7.68 15.08
N ALA A 197 9.95 6.53 15.54
CA ALA A 197 10.82 5.68 14.74
C ALA A 197 10.14 5.16 13.47
N ASP A 198 8.86 4.82 13.56
CA ASP A 198 8.06 4.42 12.39
C ASP A 198 7.86 5.59 11.40
N MET A 199 7.49 6.77 11.89
CA MET A 199 7.36 7.97 11.05
C MET A 199 8.66 8.30 10.33
N LEU A 200 9.82 8.23 11.01
CA LEU A 200 11.13 8.46 10.41
C LEU A 200 11.44 7.44 9.32
N LYS A 201 11.14 6.16 9.55
CA LYS A 201 11.33 5.10 8.55
C LYS A 201 10.45 5.31 7.32
N GLN A 202 9.20 5.75 7.51
CA GLN A 202 8.32 6.06 6.39
C GLN A 202 8.75 7.31 5.63
N TYR A 203 9.31 8.28 6.33
CA TYR A 203 9.88 9.48 5.73
C TYR A 203 11.15 9.17 4.92
N GLU A 204 12.04 8.32 5.44
CA GLU A 204 13.20 7.82 4.71
C GLU A 204 12.80 7.12 3.41
N ARG A 205 11.78 6.27 3.46
CA ARG A 205 11.23 5.61 2.27
C ARG A 205 10.69 6.61 1.25
N TYR A 206 9.97 7.62 1.71
CA TYR A 206 9.49 8.69 0.85
C TYR A 206 10.65 9.45 0.18
N LEU A 207 11.72 9.78 0.91
CA LEU A 207 12.91 10.43 0.34
C LEU A 207 13.61 9.55 -0.70
N ASN A 208 13.70 8.25 -0.46
CA ASN A 208 14.26 7.29 -1.41
C ASN A 208 13.41 7.18 -2.70
N LEU A 209 12.09 7.27 -2.58
CA LEU A 209 11.20 7.32 -3.73
C LEU A 209 11.45 8.57 -4.58
N LEU A 210 11.56 9.74 -3.95
CA LEU A 210 11.86 10.99 -4.65
C LEU A 210 13.23 10.94 -5.35
N ALA A 211 14.24 10.37 -4.70
CA ALA A 211 15.58 10.22 -5.29
C ALA A 211 15.56 9.26 -6.49
N GLY A 212 14.80 8.17 -6.44
CA GLY A 212 14.63 7.22 -7.54
C GLY A 212 13.94 7.85 -8.76
N VAL A 213 12.87 8.59 -8.54
CA VAL A 213 12.15 9.33 -9.60
C VAL A 213 13.04 10.42 -10.20
N GLY A 214 13.84 11.11 -9.38
CA GLY A 214 14.80 12.12 -9.85
C GLY A 214 15.89 11.53 -10.75
N GLN A 215 16.37 10.33 -10.47
CA GLN A 215 17.35 9.64 -11.32
C GLN A 215 16.75 9.17 -12.66
N GLU A 216 15.49 8.73 -12.69
CA GLU A 216 14.83 8.37 -13.95
C GLU A 216 14.60 9.60 -14.84
N LEU A 217 14.21 10.73 -14.27
CA LEU A 217 14.05 11.99 -15.01
C LEU A 217 15.38 12.52 -15.57
N MET A 218 16.45 12.50 -14.77
CA MET A 218 17.80 12.90 -15.22
C MET A 218 18.37 11.95 -16.28
N GLY A 219 18.03 10.66 -16.22
CA GLY A 219 18.44 9.67 -17.22
C GLY A 219 17.77 9.91 -18.58
N HIS A 220 16.53 10.37 -18.63
CA HIS A 220 15.84 10.73 -19.87
C HIS A 220 16.37 12.02 -20.49
N GLU A 221 16.70 13.02 -19.68
CA GLU A 221 17.24 14.30 -20.16
C GLU A 221 18.64 14.17 -20.77
N GLN A 222 19.46 13.25 -20.27
CA GLN A 222 20.79 12.97 -20.84
C GLN A 222 20.75 12.24 -22.20
N VAL A 223 19.69 11.48 -22.47
CA VAL A 223 19.49 10.79 -23.75
C VAL A 223 19.00 11.77 -24.82
N GLU A 224 18.16 12.74 -24.44
CA GLU A 224 17.60 13.74 -25.35
C GLU A 224 18.63 14.81 -25.77
N LEU A 225 19.70 15.04 -24.98
CA LEU A 225 20.80 15.95 -25.29
C LEU A 225 21.95 15.28 -26.10
N ALA A 226 21.87 13.96 -26.32
CA ALA A 226 22.88 13.18 -27.06
C ALA A 226 22.45 12.80 -28.49
N GLU A 227 21.25 13.16 -28.92
CA GLU A 227 20.77 13.12 -30.31
C GLU A 227 20.81 14.53 -30.95
#